data_24945b91324f58d15d89b8e57e985d9c
#
_entry.id   24945b91324f58d15d89b8e57e985d9c
#
_cell.length_a   1.000
_cell.length_b   1.000
_cell.length_c   1.000
_cell.angle_alpha   90.00
_cell.angle_beta   90.00
_cell.angle_gamma   90.00
#
_symmetry.space_group_name_H-M   'P 1'
#
loop_
_entity.id
_entity.type
_entity.pdbx_description
1 polymer ?
#
loop_
_entity_poly.entity_id
_entity_poly.type
_entity_poly.pdbx_seq_one_letter_code
_entity_poly.pdbx_strand_id
1 'polypeptide(L)'
;MSTKSKLEYIWLDGYKPTQSLRSKTRVESDFGGTLEECPMWSFDGSSTEQATGGDSDCLLKPVAVFPDPGRKNGYLVMTEVLNADGSPHESNGRATIEEDDEDFWFGFEQEYFLWCTANNNPPGFPLGGYPAPQGPYYCSVGASNAHGRDCVDEHLDACLEAGINVEGINAEVAAGQWEFQVFAK
;
A
#
# COMPACT_ATOMS: atom_id res chain seq x y z
N MET A 1 27.38 -5.67 -17.64
CA MET A 1 27.12 -4.82 -16.45
C MET A 1 25.98 -5.47 -15.71
N SER A 2 26.07 -5.62 -14.37
CA SER A 2 24.97 -6.16 -13.57
C SER A 2 23.79 -5.18 -13.60
N THR A 3 22.58 -5.72 -13.69
CA THR A 3 21.36 -4.93 -13.57
C THR A 3 21.09 -4.59 -12.12
N LYS A 4 20.81 -3.32 -11.82
CA LYS A 4 20.44 -2.89 -10.47
C LYS A 4 18.92 -2.78 -10.37
N SER A 5 18.36 -3.38 -9.32
CA SER A 5 16.93 -3.32 -8.98
C SER A 5 16.72 -2.58 -7.67
N LYS A 6 15.59 -1.90 -7.55
CA LYS A 6 15.16 -1.18 -6.35
C LYS A 6 14.03 -1.99 -5.71
N LEU A 7 14.27 -2.48 -4.51
CA LEU A 7 13.31 -3.24 -3.72
C LEU A 7 12.78 -2.33 -2.61
N GLU A 8 11.54 -1.90 -2.71
CA GLU A 8 10.86 -1.10 -1.69
C GLU A 8 10.24 -2.02 -0.66
N TYR A 9 10.90 -2.15 0.49
CA TYR A 9 10.42 -2.92 1.63
C TYR A 9 9.34 -2.14 2.35
N ILE A 10 8.16 -2.71 2.48
CA ILE A 10 6.97 -2.08 3.06
C ILE A 10 6.53 -2.89 4.28
N TRP A 11 6.30 -2.21 5.41
CA TRP A 11 5.83 -2.83 6.65
C TRP A 11 4.83 -1.94 7.39
N LEU A 12 4.14 -2.51 8.36
CA LEU A 12 3.29 -1.78 9.31
C LEU A 12 4.09 -1.43 10.57
N ASP A 13 4.00 -0.18 11.01
CA ASP A 13 4.65 0.30 12.23
C ASP A 13 3.96 -0.20 13.52
N GLY A 14 4.46 0.23 14.69
CA GLY A 14 3.93 -0.14 16.00
C GLY A 14 2.94 0.86 16.59
N TYR A 15 2.58 1.92 15.88
CA TYR A 15 1.67 2.95 16.41
C TYR A 15 0.27 2.42 16.69
N LYS A 16 -0.35 2.93 17.75
CA LYS A 16 -1.71 2.57 18.17
C LYS A 16 -2.59 3.82 18.20
N PRO A 17 -3.90 3.71 17.94
CA PRO A 17 -4.67 2.48 17.70
C PRO A 17 -4.54 1.94 16.27
N THR A 18 -3.98 2.70 15.34
CA THR A 18 -3.90 2.34 13.92
C THR A 18 -2.45 2.39 13.47
N GLN A 19 -1.98 1.28 12.92
CA GLN A 19 -0.67 1.17 12.29
C GLN A 19 -0.64 1.93 10.96
N SER A 20 0.53 2.48 10.63
CA SER A 20 0.80 3.13 9.35
C SER A 20 1.81 2.33 8.53
N LEU A 21 1.70 2.42 7.21
CA LEU A 21 2.70 1.86 6.31
C LEU A 21 4.00 2.67 6.39
N ARG A 22 5.11 1.94 6.46
CA ARG A 22 6.48 2.47 6.36
C ARG A 22 7.16 1.80 5.19
N SER A 23 8.16 2.48 4.64
CA SER A 23 8.97 1.86 3.60
C SER A 23 10.41 2.34 3.61
N LYS A 24 11.28 1.52 3.02
CA LYS A 24 12.67 1.86 2.71
C LYS A 24 13.14 1.08 1.48
N THR A 25 13.97 1.69 0.64
CA THR A 25 14.45 1.08 -0.59
C THR A 25 15.81 0.42 -0.41
N ARG A 26 15.92 -0.84 -0.77
CA ARG A 26 17.17 -1.59 -0.95
C ARG A 26 17.55 -1.67 -2.43
N VAL A 27 18.84 -1.69 -2.72
CA VAL A 27 19.32 -1.89 -4.09
C VAL A 27 20.04 -3.23 -4.18
N GLU A 28 19.53 -4.08 -5.06
CA GLU A 28 20.09 -5.40 -5.33
C GLU A 28 20.65 -5.50 -6.76
N SER A 29 21.60 -6.43 -6.94
CA SER A 29 22.19 -6.72 -8.25
C SER A 29 21.60 -7.99 -8.80
N ASP A 30 21.24 -7.93 -10.10
CA ASP A 30 20.79 -9.12 -10.85
C ASP A 30 19.61 -9.86 -10.19
N PHE A 31 18.70 -9.09 -9.56
CA PHE A 31 17.49 -9.59 -8.93
C PHE A 31 16.50 -10.10 -9.98
N GLY A 32 16.05 -11.36 -9.84
CA GLY A 32 15.17 -12.04 -10.79
C GLY A 32 13.68 -11.76 -10.59
N GLY A 33 13.28 -11.09 -9.50
CA GLY A 33 11.89 -10.71 -9.26
C GLY A 33 11.10 -11.71 -8.44
N THR A 34 11.75 -12.69 -7.80
CA THR A 34 11.06 -13.72 -7.01
C THR A 34 11.16 -13.46 -5.50
N LEU A 35 10.21 -13.98 -4.73
CA LEU A 35 10.18 -13.84 -3.28
C LEU A 35 11.40 -14.48 -2.61
N GLU A 36 11.83 -15.63 -3.11
CA GLU A 36 12.97 -16.38 -2.58
C GLU A 36 14.29 -15.62 -2.71
N GLU A 37 14.37 -14.72 -3.69
CA GLU A 37 15.55 -13.87 -3.89
C GLU A 37 15.50 -12.59 -3.06
N CYS A 38 14.37 -12.27 -2.40
CA CYS A 38 14.25 -11.12 -1.53
C CYS A 38 15.02 -11.36 -0.23
N PRO A 39 16.13 -10.66 0.03
CA PRO A 39 16.86 -10.86 1.27
C PRO A 39 16.12 -10.29 2.48
N MET A 40 16.27 -10.90 3.64
CA MET A 40 15.90 -10.25 4.91
C MET A 40 16.67 -8.95 5.06
N TRP A 41 16.02 -7.97 5.69
CA TRP A 41 16.64 -6.68 5.99
C TRP A 41 16.31 -6.25 7.42
N SER A 42 16.92 -5.16 7.89
CA SER A 42 16.71 -4.60 9.22
C SER A 42 16.34 -3.13 9.15
N PHE A 43 15.75 -2.64 10.23
CA PHE A 43 15.43 -1.23 10.42
C PHE A 43 15.50 -0.88 11.91
N ASP A 44 15.58 0.42 12.20
CA ASP A 44 15.55 0.95 13.57
C ASP A 44 14.10 1.06 14.04
N GLY A 45 13.66 0.08 14.84
CA GLY A 45 12.31 -0.01 15.38
C GLY A 45 11.98 1.10 16.38
N SER A 46 12.99 1.79 16.96
CA SER A 46 12.74 2.90 17.88
C SER A 46 12.08 4.10 17.20
N SER A 47 12.28 4.23 15.89
CA SER A 47 11.65 5.29 15.07
C SER A 47 10.24 4.98 14.62
N THR A 48 9.73 3.79 14.92
CA THR A 48 8.42 3.27 14.46
C THR A 48 7.56 2.68 15.59
N GLU A 49 7.90 2.99 16.86
CA GLU A 49 7.23 2.44 18.07
C GLU A 49 7.26 0.89 18.13
N GLN A 50 8.37 0.29 17.65
CA GLN A 50 8.55 -1.16 17.60
C GLN A 50 9.77 -1.65 18.40
N ALA A 51 10.57 -0.74 18.95
CA ALA A 51 11.70 -1.10 19.81
C ALA A 51 12.07 0.05 20.75
N THR A 52 12.92 -0.24 21.72
CA THR A 52 13.52 0.79 22.57
C THR A 52 14.85 1.28 22.00
N GLY A 53 15.27 2.50 22.34
CA GLY A 53 16.51 3.07 21.80
C GLY A 53 17.79 2.32 22.18
N GLY A 54 17.75 1.43 23.16
CA GLY A 54 18.91 0.64 23.61
C GLY A 54 19.04 -0.74 22.91
N ASP A 55 17.96 -1.23 22.29
CA ASP A 55 17.91 -2.46 21.50
C ASP A 55 16.89 -2.23 20.39
N SER A 56 17.34 -1.59 19.33
CA SER A 56 16.44 -0.98 18.35
C SER A 56 16.30 -1.77 17.05
N ASP A 57 17.08 -2.82 16.86
CA ASP A 57 17.06 -3.59 15.62
C ASP A 57 15.80 -4.47 15.50
N CYS A 58 15.02 -4.23 14.45
CA CYS A 58 13.95 -5.11 14.00
C CYS A 58 14.27 -5.65 12.60
N LEU A 59 13.73 -6.81 12.27
CA LEU A 59 13.92 -7.45 10.98
C LEU A 59 12.67 -7.33 10.12
N LEU A 60 12.89 -7.19 8.80
CA LEU A 60 11.88 -7.22 7.76
C LEU A 60 12.02 -8.54 6.99
N LYS A 61 11.04 -9.43 7.17
CA LYS A 61 10.98 -10.70 6.46
C LYS A 61 10.03 -10.54 5.26
N PRO A 62 10.52 -10.70 4.01
CA PRO A 62 9.68 -10.66 2.82
C PRO A 62 8.58 -11.73 2.85
N VAL A 63 7.36 -11.35 2.45
CA VAL A 63 6.20 -12.25 2.37
C VAL A 63 5.49 -12.20 1.02
N ALA A 64 5.70 -11.12 0.24
CA ALA A 64 5.23 -11.02 -1.14
C ALA A 64 6.08 -10.01 -1.90
N VAL A 65 6.18 -10.18 -3.22
CA VAL A 65 6.88 -9.27 -4.12
C VAL A 65 6.04 -9.00 -5.36
N PHE A 66 6.01 -7.74 -5.78
CA PHE A 66 5.28 -7.27 -6.96
C PHE A 66 6.18 -6.36 -7.80
N PRO A 67 6.03 -6.32 -9.13
CA PRO A 67 6.62 -5.27 -9.93
C PRO A 67 6.14 -3.89 -9.44
N ASP A 68 7.02 -2.90 -9.49
CA ASP A 68 6.66 -1.49 -9.24
C ASP A 68 6.64 -0.74 -10.57
N PRO A 69 5.48 -0.54 -11.19
CA PRO A 69 5.37 0.13 -12.49
C PRO A 69 5.75 1.62 -12.43
N GLY A 70 5.70 2.22 -11.24
CA GLY A 70 6.08 3.62 -11.03
C GLY A 70 7.60 3.86 -11.06
N ARG A 71 8.43 2.80 -11.00
CA ARG A 71 9.90 2.94 -10.94
C ARG A 71 10.61 1.93 -11.82
N LYS A 72 11.51 2.44 -12.67
CA LYS A 72 12.36 1.59 -13.51
C LYS A 72 13.14 0.57 -12.65
N ASN A 73 13.03 -0.72 -12.98
CA ASN A 73 13.61 -1.84 -12.23
C ASN A 73 13.19 -1.80 -10.74
N GLY A 74 11.95 -1.42 -10.48
CA GLY A 74 11.37 -1.34 -9.14
C GLY A 74 10.55 -2.58 -8.79
N TYR A 75 10.55 -2.90 -7.50
CA TYR A 75 9.71 -3.95 -6.91
C TYR A 75 9.18 -3.47 -5.57
N LEU A 76 7.92 -3.79 -5.29
CA LEU A 76 7.28 -3.63 -3.99
C LEU A 76 7.42 -4.94 -3.22
N VAL A 77 8.04 -4.90 -2.06
CA VAL A 77 8.28 -6.08 -1.23
C VAL A 77 7.50 -5.92 0.08
N MET A 78 6.38 -6.63 0.19
CA MET A 78 5.64 -6.67 1.46
C MET A 78 6.38 -7.50 2.48
N THR A 79 6.43 -7.01 3.71
CA THR A 79 7.20 -7.66 4.77
C THR A 79 6.41 -7.77 6.07
N GLU A 80 6.74 -8.77 6.87
CA GLU A 80 6.37 -8.88 8.26
C GLU A 80 7.54 -8.49 9.17
N VAL A 81 7.23 -7.98 10.36
CA VAL A 81 8.23 -7.52 11.32
C VAL A 81 8.56 -8.61 12.33
N LEU A 82 9.86 -8.85 12.51
CA LEU A 82 10.39 -9.76 13.51
C LEU A 82 11.31 -9.01 14.48
N ASN A 83 11.46 -9.56 15.70
CA ASN A 83 12.50 -9.15 16.64
C ASN A 83 13.89 -9.51 16.10
N ALA A 84 14.93 -8.97 16.70
CA ALA A 84 16.32 -9.25 16.31
C ALA A 84 16.71 -10.73 16.39
N ASP A 85 16.06 -11.51 17.27
CA ASP A 85 16.25 -12.95 17.41
C ASP A 85 15.46 -13.79 16.38
N GLY A 86 14.68 -13.13 15.52
CA GLY A 86 13.86 -13.78 14.49
C GLY A 86 12.47 -14.23 14.95
N SER A 87 12.11 -14.02 16.20
CA SER A 87 10.75 -14.26 16.68
C SER A 87 9.79 -13.18 16.14
N PRO A 88 8.48 -13.48 15.96
CA PRO A 88 7.51 -12.48 15.55
C PRO A 88 7.49 -11.29 16.54
N HIS A 89 7.49 -10.08 16.00
CA HIS A 89 7.33 -8.88 16.80
C HIS A 89 5.87 -8.75 17.29
N GLU A 90 5.63 -8.13 18.44
CA GLU A 90 4.27 -7.97 19.01
C GLU A 90 3.30 -7.20 18.10
N SER A 91 3.82 -6.32 17.23
CA SER A 91 3.03 -5.58 16.23
C SER A 91 2.75 -6.37 14.96
N ASN A 92 3.30 -7.58 14.83
CA ASN A 92 3.16 -8.42 13.64
C ASN A 92 1.83 -9.18 13.65
N GLY A 93 0.76 -8.53 13.16
CA GLY A 93 -0.55 -9.16 13.05
C GLY A 93 -0.58 -10.37 12.10
N ARG A 94 0.30 -10.40 11.08
CA ARG A 94 0.39 -11.53 10.15
C ARG A 94 0.77 -12.83 10.84
N ALA A 95 1.65 -12.78 11.85
CA ALA A 95 2.09 -13.96 12.59
C ALA A 95 1.01 -14.58 13.46
N THR A 96 -0.13 -13.90 13.65
CA THR A 96 -1.29 -14.43 14.40
C THR A 96 -2.29 -15.16 13.51
N ILE A 97 -2.09 -15.12 12.18
CA ILE A 97 -2.95 -15.82 11.22
C ILE A 97 -2.53 -17.28 11.22
N GLU A 98 -3.45 -18.15 11.62
CA GLU A 98 -3.27 -19.61 11.53
C GLU A 98 -3.44 -20.03 10.06
N GLU A 99 -2.65 -21.01 9.63
CA GLU A 99 -2.93 -21.69 8.37
C GLU A 99 -4.26 -22.42 8.54
N ASP A 100 -5.18 -22.13 7.65
CA ASP A 100 -6.47 -22.75 7.64
C ASP A 100 -6.69 -23.39 6.27
N ASP A 101 -7.21 -24.61 6.27
CA ASP A 101 -7.51 -25.40 5.06
C ASP A 101 -8.83 -24.94 4.41
N GLU A 102 -9.49 -23.93 4.97
CA GLU A 102 -10.73 -23.40 4.46
C GLU A 102 -10.46 -22.51 3.22
N ASP A 103 -11.22 -22.75 2.17
CA ASP A 103 -11.07 -22.08 0.89
C ASP A 103 -11.83 -20.74 0.90
N PHE A 104 -11.38 -19.76 1.72
CA PHE A 104 -12.00 -18.45 1.84
C PHE A 104 -11.66 -17.56 0.66
N TRP A 105 -12.65 -16.79 0.26
CA TRP A 105 -12.52 -15.69 -0.68
C TRP A 105 -12.67 -14.38 0.07
N PHE A 106 -11.79 -13.43 -0.21
CA PHE A 106 -11.85 -12.09 0.35
C PHE A 106 -12.09 -11.08 -0.75
N GLY A 107 -13.06 -10.18 -0.53
CA GLY A 107 -13.27 -9.00 -1.36
C GLY A 107 -12.98 -7.76 -0.53
N PHE A 108 -12.21 -6.84 -1.08
CA PHE A 108 -11.90 -5.56 -0.47
C PHE A 108 -12.40 -4.45 -1.37
N GLU A 109 -13.12 -3.51 -0.79
CA GLU A 109 -13.55 -2.25 -1.40
C GLU A 109 -12.70 -1.15 -0.76
N GLN A 110 -11.61 -0.79 -1.44
CA GLN A 110 -10.70 0.22 -0.92
C GLN A 110 -11.14 1.60 -1.39
N GLU A 111 -11.63 2.40 -0.46
CA GLU A 111 -12.00 3.78 -0.70
C GLU A 111 -10.87 4.75 -0.36
N TYR A 112 -10.76 5.83 -1.12
CA TYR A 112 -9.78 6.89 -0.91
C TYR A 112 -10.24 8.23 -1.46
N PHE A 113 -9.72 9.31 -0.89
CA PHE A 113 -9.85 10.65 -1.45
C PHE A 113 -8.59 11.02 -2.25
N LEU A 114 -8.78 11.52 -3.43
CA LEU A 114 -7.73 12.28 -4.11
C LEU A 114 -7.49 13.58 -3.34
N TRP A 115 -6.25 14.07 -3.35
CA TRP A 115 -5.88 15.28 -2.63
C TRP A 115 -5.19 16.28 -3.56
N CYS A 116 -5.77 17.46 -3.70
CA CYS A 116 -5.16 18.56 -4.43
C CYS A 116 -4.27 19.37 -3.48
N THR A 117 -2.96 19.22 -3.61
CA THR A 117 -1.98 19.92 -2.76
C THR A 117 -2.01 21.44 -2.95
N ALA A 118 -2.41 21.93 -4.12
CA ALA A 118 -2.49 23.35 -4.40
C ALA A 118 -3.59 24.07 -3.59
N ASN A 119 -4.69 23.37 -3.34
CA ASN A 119 -5.85 23.91 -2.60
C ASN A 119 -5.98 23.33 -1.20
N ASN A 120 -5.17 22.34 -0.86
CA ASN A 120 -5.23 21.60 0.41
C ASN A 120 -6.64 21.02 0.69
N ASN A 121 -7.27 20.46 -0.36
CA ASN A 121 -8.64 19.93 -0.33
C ASN A 121 -8.78 18.80 -1.37
N PRO A 122 -9.74 17.88 -1.22
CA PRO A 122 -10.11 16.98 -2.32
C PRO A 122 -10.59 17.76 -3.56
N PRO A 123 -10.32 17.27 -4.78
CA PRO A 123 -10.83 17.89 -6.00
C PRO A 123 -12.37 17.88 -5.99
N GLY A 124 -12.96 18.98 -6.45
CA GLY A 124 -14.42 19.15 -6.43
C GLY A 124 -14.99 19.76 -5.14
N PHE A 125 -14.20 19.89 -4.08
CA PHE A 125 -14.61 20.63 -2.89
C PHE A 125 -14.55 22.14 -3.19
N PRO A 126 -15.55 22.92 -2.74
CA PRO A 126 -15.51 24.37 -2.85
C PRO A 126 -14.37 24.96 -2.01
N LEU A 127 -13.82 26.08 -2.47
CA LEU A 127 -12.80 26.79 -1.69
C LEU A 127 -13.38 27.26 -0.36
N GLY A 128 -12.76 26.82 0.75
CA GLY A 128 -13.16 27.22 2.10
C GLY A 128 -14.45 26.57 2.62
N GLY A 129 -14.88 25.48 2.02
CA GLY A 129 -16.09 24.78 2.43
C GLY A 129 -16.11 23.29 2.09
N TYR A 130 -17.27 22.69 2.30
CA TYR A 130 -17.55 21.30 1.99
C TYR A 130 -18.55 21.22 0.84
N PRO A 131 -18.52 20.17 -0.02
CA PRO A 131 -19.57 19.91 -0.97
C PRO A 131 -20.85 19.47 -0.23
N ALA A 132 -21.95 19.29 -0.98
CA ALA A 132 -23.13 18.65 -0.43
C ALA A 132 -22.74 17.25 0.13
N PRO A 133 -23.32 16.79 1.25
CA PRO A 133 -22.96 15.52 1.91
C PRO A 133 -23.04 14.32 0.97
N GLN A 134 -24.01 14.30 0.11
CA GLN A 134 -24.12 13.41 -1.04
C GLN A 134 -24.62 14.21 -2.23
N GLY A 135 -24.07 13.92 -3.39
CA GLY A 135 -24.43 14.62 -4.61
C GLY A 135 -24.44 13.64 -5.78
N PRO A 136 -24.39 14.16 -7.01
CA PRO A 136 -24.40 13.34 -8.21
C PRO A 136 -23.01 12.72 -8.48
N TYR A 137 -22.30 12.26 -7.44
CA TYR A 137 -20.90 11.81 -7.53
C TYR A 137 -20.78 10.29 -7.67
N TYR A 138 -21.60 9.53 -6.95
CA TYR A 138 -21.56 8.06 -6.99
C TYR A 138 -21.77 7.52 -8.41
N CYS A 139 -20.81 6.74 -8.89
CA CYS A 139 -20.79 6.18 -10.26
C CYS A 139 -21.00 7.24 -11.36
N SER A 140 -20.55 8.46 -11.11
CA SER A 140 -20.82 9.59 -11.99
C SER A 140 -19.99 9.58 -13.25
N VAL A 141 -20.45 10.33 -14.25
CA VAL A 141 -19.80 10.53 -15.53
C VAL A 141 -19.61 12.02 -15.80
N GLY A 142 -18.50 12.36 -16.41
CA GLY A 142 -18.18 13.72 -16.82
C GLY A 142 -17.35 14.49 -15.78
N ALA A 143 -16.56 15.43 -16.26
CA ALA A 143 -15.55 16.13 -15.47
C ALA A 143 -16.11 16.99 -14.32
N SER A 144 -17.40 17.37 -14.39
CA SER A 144 -18.04 18.15 -13.35
C SER A 144 -18.42 17.35 -12.09
N ASN A 145 -18.47 16.02 -12.20
CA ASN A 145 -18.86 15.14 -11.09
C ASN A 145 -17.80 14.09 -10.77
N ALA A 146 -17.19 13.48 -11.79
CA ALA A 146 -16.13 12.47 -11.64
C ALA A 146 -14.75 13.15 -11.58
N HIS A 147 -14.46 13.81 -10.46
CA HIS A 147 -13.23 14.58 -10.29
C HIS A 147 -12.01 13.66 -10.15
N GLY A 148 -10.97 13.90 -10.98
CA GLY A 148 -9.70 13.21 -10.92
C GLY A 148 -9.66 11.85 -11.61
N ARG A 149 -10.57 11.57 -12.53
CA ARG A 149 -10.61 10.31 -13.28
C ARG A 149 -9.28 9.93 -13.91
N ASP A 150 -8.58 10.88 -14.54
CA ASP A 150 -7.28 10.60 -15.18
C ASP A 150 -6.26 10.00 -14.19
N CYS A 151 -6.20 10.55 -12.98
CA CYS A 151 -5.32 10.03 -11.91
C CYS A 151 -5.75 8.62 -11.45
N VAL A 152 -7.05 8.35 -11.41
CA VAL A 152 -7.58 7.04 -11.01
C VAL A 152 -7.35 5.99 -12.09
N ASP A 153 -7.48 6.36 -13.35
CA ASP A 153 -7.19 5.46 -14.48
C ASP A 153 -5.67 5.13 -14.51
N GLU A 154 -4.78 6.09 -14.29
CA GLU A 154 -3.33 5.84 -14.13
C GLU A 154 -3.05 4.89 -12.94
N HIS A 155 -3.76 5.05 -11.83
CA HIS A 155 -3.65 4.16 -10.68
C HIS A 155 -4.12 2.74 -11.00
N LEU A 156 -5.25 2.61 -11.71
CA LEU A 156 -5.76 1.31 -12.17
C LEU A 156 -4.73 0.60 -13.06
N ASP A 157 -4.18 1.31 -14.05
CA ASP A 157 -3.15 0.76 -14.94
C ASP A 157 -1.93 0.28 -14.15
N ALA A 158 -1.47 1.08 -13.17
CA ALA A 158 -0.36 0.68 -12.30
C ALA A 158 -0.68 -0.57 -11.46
N CYS A 159 -1.89 -0.70 -10.94
CA CYS A 159 -2.32 -1.90 -10.22
C CYS A 159 -2.31 -3.15 -11.12
N LEU A 160 -2.82 -3.03 -12.33
CA LEU A 160 -2.85 -4.12 -13.31
C LEU A 160 -1.43 -4.53 -13.74
N GLU A 161 -0.53 -3.56 -13.98
CA GLU A 161 0.88 -3.82 -14.30
C GLU A 161 1.62 -4.47 -13.12
N ALA A 162 1.25 -4.15 -11.89
CA ALA A 162 1.79 -4.79 -10.69
C ALA A 162 1.24 -6.21 -10.47
N GLY A 163 0.25 -6.63 -11.25
CA GLY A 163 -0.39 -7.96 -11.13
C GLY A 163 -1.39 -8.07 -9.98
N ILE A 164 -1.90 -6.93 -9.49
CA ILE A 164 -2.97 -6.92 -8.49
C ILE A 164 -4.30 -7.29 -9.16
N ASN A 165 -5.06 -8.17 -8.52
CA ASN A 165 -6.36 -8.63 -9.02
C ASN A 165 -7.45 -7.60 -8.75
N VAL A 166 -7.41 -6.47 -9.47
CA VAL A 166 -8.43 -5.42 -9.42
C VAL A 166 -9.60 -5.82 -10.31
N GLU A 167 -10.81 -5.82 -9.75
CA GLU A 167 -12.04 -6.17 -10.46
C GLU A 167 -12.76 -4.95 -11.01
N GLY A 168 -12.63 -3.80 -10.39
CA GLY A 168 -13.28 -2.59 -10.83
C GLY A 168 -12.90 -1.34 -10.06
N ILE A 169 -13.36 -0.20 -10.57
CA ILE A 169 -13.25 1.11 -9.95
C ILE A 169 -14.58 1.86 -10.11
N ASN A 170 -14.90 2.73 -9.18
CA ASN A 170 -16.00 3.69 -9.31
C ASN A 170 -15.74 4.97 -8.52
N ALA A 171 -16.37 6.05 -8.96
CA ALA A 171 -16.47 7.26 -8.17
C ALA A 171 -17.44 7.01 -7.01
N GLU A 172 -17.09 7.52 -5.83
CA GLU A 172 -17.85 7.35 -4.61
C GLU A 172 -18.76 8.54 -4.27
N VAL A 173 -19.45 8.47 -3.10
CA VAL A 173 -20.54 9.38 -2.74
C VAL A 173 -20.11 10.83 -2.53
N ALA A 174 -18.84 11.09 -2.24
CA ALA A 174 -18.32 12.44 -2.09
C ALA A 174 -17.48 12.86 -3.31
N ALA A 175 -17.40 14.17 -3.54
CA ALA A 175 -16.55 14.70 -4.61
C ALA A 175 -15.07 14.32 -4.38
N GLY A 176 -14.41 13.78 -5.41
CA GLY A 176 -13.00 13.35 -5.34
C GLY A 176 -12.75 12.08 -4.52
N GLN A 177 -13.81 11.40 -4.07
CA GLN A 177 -13.75 10.09 -3.46
C GLN A 177 -13.90 9.01 -4.54
N TRP A 178 -13.05 7.99 -4.45
CA TRP A 178 -12.99 6.88 -5.38
C TRP A 178 -12.80 5.57 -4.63
N GLU A 179 -13.20 4.50 -5.28
CA GLU A 179 -13.09 3.14 -4.80
C GLU A 179 -12.48 2.23 -5.86
N PHE A 180 -11.76 1.21 -5.43
CA PHE A 180 -11.43 0.05 -6.26
C PHE A 180 -11.70 -1.25 -5.51
N GLN A 181 -12.14 -2.27 -6.23
CA GLN A 181 -12.45 -3.58 -5.70
C GLN A 181 -11.31 -4.55 -6.02
N VAL A 182 -10.87 -5.32 -5.01
CA VAL A 182 -9.80 -6.32 -5.14
C VAL A 182 -10.27 -7.64 -4.57
N PHE A 183 -10.12 -8.71 -5.35
CA PHE A 183 -10.35 -10.06 -4.88
C PHE A 183 -9.05 -10.78 -4.54
N ALA A 184 -9.08 -11.51 -3.43
CA ALA A 184 -8.03 -12.42 -3.02
C ALA A 184 -8.61 -13.79 -2.65
N LYS A 185 -7.91 -14.83 -3.09
CA LYS A 185 -8.18 -16.24 -2.76
C LYS A 185 -6.92 -16.90 -2.25
#